data_450a6f811fb4bc89349342e90eb2d5ec
#
_entry.id   450a6f811fb4bc89349342e90eb2d5ec
#
_cell.length_a   1.000
_cell.length_b   1.000
_cell.length_c   1.000
_cell.angle_alpha   90.00
_cell.angle_beta   90.00
_cell.angle_gamma   90.00
#
_symmetry.space_group_name_H-M   'P 1'
#
loop_
_entity.id
_entity.type
_entity.pdbx_description
1 polymer ?
#
loop_
_entity_poly.entity_id
_entity_poly.type
_entity_poly.pdbx_seq_one_letter_code
_entity_poly.pdbx_strand_id
1 'polypeptide(L)'
;MLYWLLKNFLLGPLILTLFRPWVVGREHVPSSGPVIFASNHVSFIDSVILPAVLDRRMSFLAKSDYFTGRGLKGWATKTFFNAIGQLPIDRSGGKASEASLRTGLQVLARGEQLGIYPEGTRSPDGKLYRGRTGIARMILEGRVLVIPVAMVGTREVQQIGQRFPKFKRVGVVFGKPLDFSRFQGFETDRFILRSVTDEVMHELAGLSRQEYEDVYATSVKERASSARAQVVRATAKRERRGTAGR
;
A
#
# COMPACT_ATOMS: atom_id res chain seq x y z
N MET A 1 17.00 17.15 -0.51
CA MET A 1 17.09 17.88 -1.80
C MET A 1 16.67 17.02 -2.99
N LEU A 2 17.24 15.85 -3.24
CA LEU A 2 16.91 15.01 -4.42
C LEU A 2 15.41 14.64 -4.51
N TYR A 3 14.79 14.18 -3.42
CA TYR A 3 13.35 13.89 -3.39
C TYR A 3 12.49 15.08 -3.82
N TRP A 4 12.78 16.26 -3.27
CA TRP A 4 12.04 17.50 -3.58
C TRP A 4 12.19 17.90 -5.04
N LEU A 5 13.42 17.84 -5.57
CA LEU A 5 13.71 18.14 -6.98
C LEU A 5 12.98 17.19 -7.93
N LEU A 6 13.07 15.88 -7.69
CA LEU A 6 12.39 14.87 -8.49
C LEU A 6 10.87 14.99 -8.41
N LYS A 7 10.33 15.21 -7.20
CA LYS A 7 8.91 15.36 -6.99
C LYS A 7 8.35 16.60 -7.71
N ASN A 8 8.98 17.77 -7.56
CA ASN A 8 8.38 19.01 -8.02
C ASN A 8 8.73 19.37 -9.47
N PHE A 9 9.87 18.91 -10.00
CA PHE A 9 10.35 19.33 -11.32
C PHE A 9 10.38 18.22 -12.36
N LEU A 10 10.47 16.97 -11.97
CA LEU A 10 10.63 15.88 -12.96
C LEU A 10 9.50 14.87 -12.88
N LEU A 11 9.45 14.06 -11.82
CA LEU A 11 8.49 12.93 -11.71
C LEU A 11 7.07 13.41 -11.42
N GLY A 12 6.90 14.39 -10.52
CA GLY A 12 5.58 14.90 -10.16
C GLY A 12 4.83 15.50 -11.36
N PRO A 13 5.38 16.52 -12.06
CA PRO A 13 4.74 17.08 -13.24
C PRO A 13 4.46 16.03 -14.34
N LEU A 14 5.41 15.12 -14.58
CA LEU A 14 5.23 14.04 -15.54
C LEU A 14 4.05 13.13 -15.16
N ILE A 15 3.98 12.67 -13.91
CA ILE A 15 2.90 11.82 -13.40
C ILE A 15 1.56 12.54 -13.48
N LEU A 16 1.50 13.80 -13.03
CA LEU A 16 0.28 14.60 -13.03
C LEU A 16 -0.23 14.85 -14.46
N THR A 17 0.66 15.03 -15.43
CA THR A 17 0.31 15.22 -16.84
C THR A 17 -0.17 13.93 -17.48
N LEU A 18 0.50 12.79 -17.23
CA LEU A 18 0.19 11.51 -17.84
C LEU A 18 -1.11 10.91 -17.30
N PHE A 19 -1.33 10.96 -15.98
CA PHE A 19 -2.46 10.31 -15.33
C PHE A 19 -3.60 11.26 -14.98
N ARG A 20 -3.37 12.59 -15.04
CA ARG A 20 -4.36 13.65 -14.78
C ARG A 20 -5.25 13.33 -13.58
N PRO A 21 -4.67 13.12 -12.39
CA PRO A 21 -5.45 12.69 -11.23
C PRO A 21 -6.46 13.76 -10.84
N TRP A 22 -7.69 13.35 -10.60
CA TRP A 22 -8.66 14.17 -9.91
C TRP A 22 -8.58 13.90 -8.41
N VAL A 23 -8.72 14.96 -7.62
CA VAL A 23 -8.55 14.90 -6.16
C VAL A 23 -9.79 15.46 -5.49
N VAL A 24 -10.32 14.76 -4.49
CA VAL A 24 -11.45 15.18 -3.65
C VAL A 24 -11.03 15.08 -2.18
N GLY A 25 -11.52 16.00 -1.35
CA GLY A 25 -11.26 15.99 0.09
C GLY A 25 -9.84 16.47 0.47
N ARG A 26 -9.15 17.21 -0.38
CA ARG A 26 -7.79 17.73 -0.10
C ARG A 26 -7.75 18.62 1.16
N GLU A 27 -8.84 19.26 1.49
CA GLU A 27 -9.04 20.06 2.70
C GLU A 27 -8.94 19.24 3.99
N HIS A 28 -9.09 17.93 3.91
CA HIS A 28 -8.92 17.03 5.05
C HIS A 28 -7.45 16.73 5.39
N VAL A 29 -6.52 17.09 4.48
CA VAL A 29 -5.10 16.78 4.64
C VAL A 29 -4.43 17.86 5.52
N PRO A 30 -3.86 17.48 6.69
CA PRO A 30 -3.19 18.46 7.57
C PRO A 30 -1.98 19.11 6.90
N SER A 31 -1.87 20.42 7.04
CA SER A 31 -0.75 21.19 6.51
C SER A 31 0.56 20.95 7.27
N SER A 32 0.50 20.48 8.52
CA SER A 32 1.63 20.20 9.40
C SER A 32 1.39 18.99 10.30
N GLY A 33 2.41 18.54 11.02
CA GLY A 33 2.35 17.43 11.94
C GLY A 33 2.36 16.05 11.27
N PRO A 34 2.56 15.00 12.07
CA PRO A 34 2.55 13.63 11.60
C PRO A 34 1.13 13.16 11.27
N VAL A 35 1.00 12.34 10.21
CA VAL A 35 -0.28 11.76 9.82
C VAL A 35 -0.07 10.44 9.12
N ILE A 36 -0.97 9.49 9.31
CA ILE A 36 -1.04 8.25 8.56
C ILE A 36 -2.09 8.39 7.46
N PHE A 37 -1.70 8.11 6.22
CA PHE A 37 -2.64 7.90 5.11
C PHE A 37 -2.89 6.40 4.96
N ALA A 38 -4.10 5.97 5.31
CA ALA A 38 -4.54 4.59 5.11
C ALA A 38 -5.21 4.46 3.74
N SER A 39 -4.67 3.65 2.85
CA SER A 39 -5.18 3.55 1.48
C SER A 39 -5.47 2.12 1.07
N ASN A 40 -6.50 1.91 0.22
CA ASN A 40 -6.65 0.67 -0.53
C ASN A 40 -5.46 0.47 -1.48
N HIS A 41 -5.18 -0.78 -1.86
CA HIS A 41 -4.02 -1.08 -2.69
C HIS A 41 -4.36 -2.04 -3.83
N VAL A 42 -4.57 -1.51 -5.02
CA VAL A 42 -4.97 -2.29 -6.20
C VAL A 42 -3.92 -2.29 -7.31
N SER A 43 -2.97 -1.34 -7.27
CA SER A 43 -1.93 -1.16 -8.28
C SER A 43 -0.60 -0.72 -7.69
N PHE A 44 0.51 -0.96 -8.39
CA PHE A 44 1.80 -0.36 -8.04
C PHE A 44 1.77 1.17 -8.15
N ILE A 45 0.98 1.69 -9.11
CA ILE A 45 0.90 3.12 -9.38
C ILE A 45 0.28 3.92 -8.21
N ASP A 46 -0.45 3.26 -7.29
CA ASP A 46 -0.99 3.89 -6.07
C ASP A 46 0.12 4.59 -5.28
N SER A 47 1.26 3.90 -5.10
CA SER A 47 2.42 4.41 -4.37
C SER A 47 3.22 5.50 -5.12
N VAL A 48 2.84 5.80 -6.33
CA VAL A 48 3.43 6.84 -7.17
C VAL A 48 2.52 8.07 -7.23
N ILE A 49 1.22 7.85 -7.44
CA ILE A 49 0.24 8.93 -7.60
C ILE A 49 -0.09 9.59 -6.27
N LEU A 50 -0.30 8.81 -5.21
CA LEU A 50 -0.68 9.40 -3.91
C LEU A 50 0.36 10.41 -3.38
N PRO A 51 1.68 10.13 -3.35
CA PRO A 51 2.64 11.16 -2.96
C PRO A 51 2.78 12.31 -3.97
N ALA A 52 2.45 12.10 -5.25
CA ALA A 52 2.54 13.15 -6.26
C ALA A 52 1.47 14.23 -6.08
N VAL A 53 0.29 13.88 -5.55
CA VAL A 53 -0.81 14.85 -5.31
C VAL A 53 -0.72 15.56 -3.96
N LEU A 54 0.19 15.17 -3.08
CA LEU A 54 0.40 15.78 -1.77
C LEU A 54 1.50 16.85 -1.84
N ASP A 55 1.40 17.90 -1.05
CA ASP A 55 2.44 18.97 -1.02
C ASP A 55 3.65 18.51 -0.20
N ARG A 56 3.41 17.88 0.94
CA ARG A 56 4.44 17.42 1.87
C ARG A 56 5.05 16.10 1.43
N ARG A 57 6.23 15.79 1.97
CA ARG A 57 6.87 14.51 1.77
C ARG A 57 6.06 13.41 2.45
N MET A 58 5.79 12.35 1.71
CA MET A 58 5.16 11.13 2.19
C MET A 58 6.10 9.95 2.04
N SER A 59 6.18 9.11 3.06
CA SER A 59 6.96 7.87 3.03
C SER A 59 6.04 6.66 3.04
N PHE A 60 6.40 5.62 2.30
CA PHE A 60 5.74 4.31 2.34
C PHE A 60 6.69 3.24 2.83
N LEU A 61 6.15 2.20 3.44
CA LEU A 61 6.89 1.00 3.83
C LEU A 61 6.89 0.00 2.66
N ALA A 62 8.03 -0.18 2.00
CA ALA A 62 8.19 -1.05 0.83
C ALA A 62 9.03 -2.29 1.15
N LYS A 63 8.78 -3.39 0.44
CA LYS A 63 9.54 -4.64 0.60
C LYS A 63 11.04 -4.40 0.37
N SER A 64 11.88 -4.89 1.27
CA SER A 64 13.34 -4.75 1.23
C SER A 64 13.99 -5.26 -0.06
N ASP A 65 13.37 -6.23 -0.75
CA ASP A 65 13.87 -6.79 -2.01
C ASP A 65 14.11 -5.73 -3.10
N TYR A 66 13.37 -4.61 -3.08
CA TYR A 66 13.56 -3.51 -4.02
C TYR A 66 14.87 -2.74 -3.79
N PHE A 67 15.51 -2.91 -2.62
CA PHE A 67 16.70 -2.17 -2.21
C PHE A 67 17.97 -3.03 -2.19
N THR A 68 17.85 -4.35 -2.36
CA THR A 68 18.94 -5.32 -2.24
C THR A 68 19.53 -5.78 -3.57
N GLY A 69 19.00 -5.29 -4.70
CA GLY A 69 19.49 -5.60 -6.03
C GLY A 69 20.95 -5.19 -6.23
N ARG A 70 21.72 -6.01 -6.96
CA ARG A 70 23.15 -5.78 -7.27
C ARG A 70 23.34 -5.12 -8.64
N GLY A 71 24.49 -4.47 -8.85
CA GLY A 71 24.89 -3.84 -10.10
C GLY A 71 24.10 -2.56 -10.42
N LEU A 72 24.26 -2.04 -11.63
CA LEU A 72 23.65 -0.77 -12.07
C LEU A 72 22.12 -0.78 -12.00
N LYS A 73 21.48 -1.91 -12.35
CA LYS A 73 20.03 -2.09 -12.23
C LYS A 73 19.55 -2.02 -10.80
N GLY A 74 20.25 -2.67 -9.86
CA GLY A 74 19.93 -2.62 -8.43
C GLY A 74 20.13 -1.22 -7.86
N TRP A 75 21.20 -0.55 -8.24
CA TRP A 75 21.44 0.85 -7.86
C TRP A 75 20.34 1.78 -8.38
N ALA A 76 19.95 1.69 -9.64
CA ALA A 76 18.89 2.50 -10.24
C ALA A 76 17.53 2.25 -9.54
N THR A 77 17.19 0.98 -9.27
CA THR A 77 15.96 0.60 -8.55
C THR A 77 15.95 1.20 -7.13
N LYS A 78 17.03 1.01 -6.36
CA LYS A 78 17.17 1.57 -5.02
C LYS A 78 17.05 3.10 -5.03
N THR A 79 17.73 3.77 -5.96
CA THR A 79 17.68 5.23 -6.11
C THR A 79 16.27 5.71 -6.42
N PHE A 80 15.57 5.03 -7.34
CA PHE A 80 14.17 5.32 -7.66
C PHE A 80 13.25 5.18 -6.45
N PHE A 81 13.32 4.04 -5.73
CA PHE A 81 12.46 3.82 -4.56
C PHE A 81 12.74 4.83 -3.43
N ASN A 82 14.01 5.14 -3.17
CA ASN A 82 14.36 6.19 -2.22
C ASN A 82 13.85 7.57 -2.66
N ALA A 83 13.91 7.85 -3.95
CA ALA A 83 13.47 9.12 -4.54
C ALA A 83 11.96 9.33 -4.48
N ILE A 84 11.17 8.26 -4.45
CA ILE A 84 9.71 8.34 -4.26
C ILE A 84 9.27 8.13 -2.80
N GLY A 85 10.22 8.19 -1.84
CA GLY A 85 9.91 8.14 -0.41
C GLY A 85 9.64 6.73 0.14
N GLN A 86 10.04 5.68 -0.58
CA GLN A 86 9.87 4.31 -0.09
C GLN A 86 10.98 3.95 0.91
N LEU A 87 10.58 3.37 2.05
CA LEU A 87 11.48 2.91 3.10
C LEU A 87 11.52 1.38 3.12
N PRO A 88 12.71 0.77 3.10
CA PRO A 88 12.82 -0.69 3.09
C PRO A 88 12.32 -1.29 4.40
N ILE A 89 11.46 -2.30 4.29
CA ILE A 89 11.05 -3.13 5.42
C ILE A 89 11.11 -4.61 5.04
N ASP A 90 11.45 -5.43 6.01
CA ASP A 90 11.27 -6.86 5.90
C ASP A 90 9.81 -7.22 6.25
N ARG A 91 9.19 -8.10 5.45
CA ARG A 91 7.80 -8.56 5.62
C ARG A 91 7.72 -10.04 5.94
N SER A 92 8.82 -10.66 6.39
CA SER A 92 8.87 -12.10 6.67
C SER A 92 8.09 -12.53 7.93
N GLY A 93 7.48 -11.57 8.66
CA GLY A 93 6.68 -11.83 9.86
C GLY A 93 7.48 -11.71 11.17
N GLY A 94 6.84 -11.88 12.32
CA GLY A 94 7.48 -11.86 13.62
C GLY A 94 8.35 -10.62 13.88
N LYS A 95 9.65 -10.81 14.08
CA LYS A 95 10.63 -9.72 14.32
C LYS A 95 10.67 -8.67 13.20
N ALA A 96 10.40 -9.06 11.96
CA ALA A 96 10.33 -8.16 10.82
C ALA A 96 9.12 -7.23 10.88
N SER A 97 7.99 -7.70 11.40
CA SER A 97 6.80 -6.87 11.65
C SER A 97 7.10 -5.77 12.68
N GLU A 98 7.84 -6.10 13.73
CA GLU A 98 8.26 -5.15 14.76
C GLU A 98 9.24 -4.11 14.22
N ALA A 99 10.20 -4.52 13.38
CA ALA A 99 11.11 -3.59 12.71
C ALA A 99 10.36 -2.62 11.78
N SER A 100 9.33 -3.10 11.08
CA SER A 100 8.46 -2.29 10.23
C SER A 100 7.69 -1.25 11.05
N LEU A 101 7.13 -1.66 12.19
CA LEU A 101 6.46 -0.77 13.13
C LEU A 101 7.38 0.34 13.62
N ARG A 102 8.58 -0.01 14.10
CA ARG A 102 9.58 0.99 14.54
C ARG A 102 9.96 1.97 13.45
N THR A 103 10.16 1.50 12.23
CA THR A 103 10.47 2.37 11.08
C THR A 103 9.33 3.35 10.80
N GLY A 104 8.08 2.89 10.84
CA GLY A 104 6.91 3.75 10.69
C GLY A 104 6.81 4.80 11.81
N LEU A 105 6.97 4.38 13.07
CA LEU A 105 6.96 5.29 14.22
C LEU A 105 8.08 6.34 14.16
N GLN A 106 9.28 5.99 13.67
CA GLN A 106 10.36 6.95 13.45
C GLN A 106 10.02 8.01 12.40
N VAL A 107 9.29 7.65 11.34
CA VAL A 107 8.76 8.60 10.33
C VAL A 107 7.81 9.59 11.00
N LEU A 108 6.85 9.06 11.75
CA LEU A 108 5.84 9.87 12.44
C LEU A 108 6.46 10.79 13.51
N ALA A 109 7.44 10.30 14.26
CA ALA A 109 8.16 11.08 15.28
C ALA A 109 8.93 12.28 14.68
N ARG A 110 9.29 12.24 13.39
CA ARG A 110 9.87 13.37 12.67
C ARG A 110 8.82 14.37 12.14
N GLY A 111 7.54 14.16 12.45
CA GLY A 111 6.45 15.00 11.94
C GLY A 111 6.14 14.76 10.46
N GLU A 112 6.61 13.64 9.88
CA GLU A 112 6.43 13.32 8.47
C GLU A 112 5.11 12.56 8.21
N GLN A 113 4.73 12.45 6.94
CA GLN A 113 3.56 11.70 6.49
C GLN A 113 3.94 10.26 6.16
N LEU A 114 3.11 9.30 6.64
CA LEU A 114 3.31 7.88 6.41
C LEU A 114 2.12 7.28 5.65
N GLY A 115 2.38 6.66 4.49
CA GLY A 115 1.40 5.89 3.75
C GLY A 115 1.42 4.42 4.17
N ILE A 116 0.23 3.90 4.44
CA ILE A 116 0.04 2.50 4.81
C ILE A 116 -1.08 1.90 3.97
N TYR A 117 -0.84 0.70 3.48
CA TYR A 117 -1.87 -0.16 2.91
C TYR A 117 -2.29 -1.18 3.96
N PRO A 118 -3.46 -1.04 4.61
CA PRO A 118 -3.86 -1.92 5.71
C PRO A 118 -3.95 -3.39 5.32
N GLU A 119 -4.31 -3.67 4.07
CA GLU A 119 -4.37 -5.03 3.51
C GLU A 119 -3.00 -5.74 3.50
N GLY A 120 -1.89 -4.98 3.55
CA GLY A 120 -0.51 -5.47 3.55
C GLY A 120 -0.03 -5.99 2.20
N THR A 121 -0.88 -6.05 1.19
CA THR A 121 -0.55 -6.45 -0.19
C THR A 121 -1.57 -5.91 -1.17
N ARG A 122 -1.22 -5.83 -2.46
CA ARG A 122 -2.18 -5.42 -3.50
C ARG A 122 -3.34 -6.41 -3.59
N SER A 123 -4.56 -5.91 -3.77
CA SER A 123 -5.74 -6.73 -4.04
C SER A 123 -5.55 -7.53 -5.34
N PRO A 124 -5.86 -8.84 -5.36
CA PRO A 124 -5.69 -9.66 -6.55
C PRO A 124 -6.76 -9.38 -7.63
N ASP A 125 -7.96 -8.98 -7.24
CA ASP A 125 -9.15 -8.90 -8.09
C ASP A 125 -9.84 -7.53 -8.09
N GLY A 126 -9.40 -6.62 -7.21
CA GLY A 126 -9.94 -5.28 -7.09
C GLY A 126 -10.92 -5.09 -5.93
N LYS A 127 -11.21 -6.13 -5.15
CA LYS A 127 -11.97 -6.02 -3.91
C LYS A 127 -11.12 -5.44 -2.78
N LEU A 128 -11.76 -4.95 -1.73
CA LEU A 128 -11.10 -4.50 -0.51
C LEU A 128 -11.06 -5.65 0.49
N TYR A 129 -9.89 -5.95 1.01
CA TYR A 129 -9.65 -7.08 1.88
C TYR A 129 -9.41 -6.67 3.33
N ARG A 130 -9.63 -7.60 4.26
CA ARG A 130 -9.43 -7.40 5.70
C ARG A 130 -8.07 -6.78 6.02
N GLY A 131 -8.09 -5.69 6.78
CA GLY A 131 -6.88 -4.98 7.24
C GLY A 131 -6.13 -5.75 8.33
N ARG A 132 -4.80 -5.61 8.34
CA ARG A 132 -3.91 -6.11 9.40
C ARG A 132 -3.80 -5.10 10.53
N THR A 133 -3.77 -5.58 11.77
CA THR A 133 -3.75 -4.75 12.98
C THR A 133 -2.46 -3.94 13.19
N GLY A 134 -1.45 -4.14 12.36
CA GLY A 134 -0.23 -3.33 12.39
C GLY A 134 -0.47 -1.84 12.17
N ILE A 135 -1.50 -1.46 11.41
CA ILE A 135 -1.89 -0.05 11.26
C ILE A 135 -2.41 0.52 12.57
N ALA A 136 -3.26 -0.21 13.29
CA ALA A 136 -3.81 0.23 14.57
C ALA A 136 -2.70 0.45 15.62
N ARG A 137 -1.69 -0.43 15.67
CA ARG A 137 -0.52 -0.22 16.52
C ARG A 137 0.21 1.07 16.18
N MET A 138 0.46 1.35 14.90
CA MET A 138 1.12 2.59 14.47
C MET A 138 0.31 3.84 14.82
N ILE A 139 -1.02 3.76 14.71
CA ILE A 139 -1.93 4.83 15.06
C ILE A 139 -1.85 5.15 16.56
N LEU A 140 -2.01 4.13 17.39
CA LEU A 140 -2.10 4.31 18.84
C LEU A 140 -0.73 4.64 19.45
N GLU A 141 0.33 3.90 19.09
CA GLU A 141 1.69 4.18 19.56
C GLU A 141 2.22 5.52 19.04
N GLY A 142 1.89 5.89 17.80
CA GLY A 142 2.27 7.16 17.19
C GLY A 142 1.42 8.35 17.63
N ARG A 143 0.25 8.13 18.24
CA ARG A 143 -0.72 9.17 18.66
C ARG A 143 -1.03 10.16 17.54
N VAL A 144 -1.35 9.63 16.35
CA VAL A 144 -1.51 10.42 15.13
C VAL A 144 -2.90 10.27 14.52
N LEU A 145 -3.34 11.30 13.80
CA LEU A 145 -4.53 11.22 12.98
C LEU A 145 -4.33 10.29 11.80
N VAL A 146 -5.43 9.69 11.33
CA VAL A 146 -5.47 8.85 10.14
C VAL A 146 -6.37 9.49 9.09
N ILE A 147 -5.87 9.60 7.87
CA ILE A 147 -6.66 10.02 6.71
C ILE A 147 -6.93 8.76 5.87
N PRO A 148 -8.16 8.27 5.80
CA PRO A 148 -8.50 7.22 4.84
C PRO A 148 -8.43 7.78 3.42
N VAL A 149 -7.85 7.01 2.50
CA VAL A 149 -7.64 7.44 1.11
C VAL A 149 -8.10 6.36 0.14
N ALA A 150 -9.01 6.69 -0.76
CA ALA A 150 -9.37 5.80 -1.84
C ALA A 150 -8.62 6.15 -3.13
N MET A 151 -7.89 5.16 -3.66
CA MET A 151 -7.32 5.19 -5.00
C MET A 151 -8.35 4.60 -5.97
N VAL A 152 -8.76 5.39 -6.97
CA VAL A 152 -9.81 5.03 -7.91
C VAL A 152 -9.26 4.93 -9.33
N GLY A 153 -9.58 3.85 -10.04
CA GLY A 153 -9.18 3.64 -11.45
C GLY A 153 -7.72 3.22 -11.66
N THR A 154 -6.93 3.05 -10.60
CA THR A 154 -5.51 2.69 -10.73
C THR A 154 -5.30 1.22 -11.14
N ARG A 155 -6.28 0.34 -10.87
CA ARG A 155 -6.26 -1.05 -11.35
C ARG A 155 -6.36 -1.11 -12.87
N GLU A 156 -7.17 -0.28 -13.50
CA GLU A 156 -7.33 -0.18 -14.95
C GLU A 156 -6.09 0.42 -15.63
N VAL A 157 -5.32 1.20 -14.87
CA VAL A 157 -4.03 1.75 -15.30
C VAL A 157 -2.96 0.67 -15.32
N GLN A 158 -2.83 -0.11 -14.23
CA GLN A 158 -1.81 -1.16 -14.16
C GLN A 158 -2.26 -2.31 -13.26
N GLN A 159 -2.64 -3.41 -13.85
CA GLN A 159 -2.96 -4.65 -13.13
C GLN A 159 -1.69 -5.35 -12.63
N ILE A 160 -1.86 -6.24 -11.66
CA ILE A 160 -0.76 -7.09 -11.18
C ILE A 160 -0.23 -7.93 -12.33
N GLY A 161 1.10 -7.88 -12.55
CA GLY A 161 1.78 -8.59 -13.62
C GLY A 161 1.97 -7.79 -14.92
N GLN A 162 1.28 -6.66 -15.08
CA GLN A 162 1.54 -5.77 -16.21
C GLN A 162 2.85 -4.99 -16.02
N ARG A 163 3.68 -4.95 -17.07
CA ARG A 163 4.98 -4.26 -17.04
C ARG A 163 4.84 -2.75 -17.21
N PHE A 164 3.95 -2.31 -18.09
CA PHE A 164 3.76 -0.89 -18.41
C PHE A 164 2.35 -0.43 -18.05
N PRO A 165 2.21 0.76 -17.45
CA PRO A 165 0.90 1.33 -17.15
C PRO A 165 0.23 1.84 -18.44
N LYS A 166 -1.11 1.81 -18.46
CA LYS A 166 -1.93 2.53 -19.43
C LYS A 166 -2.14 3.94 -18.93
N PHE A 167 -2.05 4.93 -19.79
CA PHE A 167 -2.29 6.32 -19.42
C PHE A 167 -3.79 6.60 -19.39
N LYS A 168 -4.37 6.46 -18.22
CA LYS A 168 -5.78 6.75 -17.93
C LYS A 168 -5.89 7.69 -16.73
N ARG A 169 -6.96 8.45 -16.70
CA ARG A 169 -7.28 9.33 -15.58
C ARG A 169 -7.59 8.50 -14.33
N VAL A 170 -7.08 8.91 -13.17
CA VAL A 170 -7.26 8.24 -11.88
C VAL A 170 -7.83 9.20 -10.85
N GLY A 171 -8.33 8.67 -9.75
CA GLY A 171 -8.86 9.46 -8.65
C GLY A 171 -8.11 9.23 -7.34
N VAL A 172 -8.02 10.27 -6.54
CA VAL A 172 -7.57 10.23 -5.15
C VAL A 172 -8.62 10.92 -4.29
N VAL A 173 -9.25 10.16 -3.39
CA VAL A 173 -10.29 10.67 -2.50
C VAL A 173 -9.80 10.58 -1.07
N PHE A 174 -9.62 11.75 -0.43
CA PHE A 174 -9.27 11.85 0.98
C PHE A 174 -10.53 11.91 1.83
N GLY A 175 -10.69 10.98 2.75
CA GLY A 175 -11.74 10.97 3.76
C GLY A 175 -11.46 11.96 4.89
N LYS A 176 -12.43 12.11 5.79
CA LYS A 176 -12.25 12.92 7.00
C LYS A 176 -11.20 12.31 7.92
N PRO A 177 -10.45 13.14 8.69
CA PRO A 177 -9.51 12.64 9.67
C PRO A 177 -10.21 11.77 10.74
N LEU A 178 -9.62 10.63 11.04
CA LEU A 178 -10.03 9.76 12.11
C LEU A 178 -9.10 9.99 13.31
N ASP A 179 -9.69 10.20 14.48
CA ASP A 179 -8.99 10.37 15.75
C ASP A 179 -9.30 9.18 16.67
N PHE A 180 -8.23 8.50 17.08
CA PHE A 180 -8.30 7.33 17.96
C PHE A 180 -7.73 7.62 19.35
N SER A 181 -7.61 8.89 19.75
CA SER A 181 -7.08 9.32 21.06
C SER A 181 -7.82 8.68 22.23
N ARG A 182 -9.12 8.37 22.06
CA ARG A 182 -9.95 7.65 23.04
C ARG A 182 -9.45 6.25 23.41
N PHE A 183 -8.55 5.67 22.62
CA PHE A 183 -7.97 4.35 22.85
C PHE A 183 -6.49 4.39 23.29
N GLN A 184 -5.98 5.56 23.68
CA GLN A 184 -4.62 5.67 24.24
C GLN A 184 -4.50 4.83 25.52
N GLY A 185 -3.38 4.13 25.65
CA GLY A 185 -3.14 3.17 26.74
C GLY A 185 -3.54 1.72 26.43
N PHE A 186 -4.19 1.49 25.29
CA PHE A 186 -4.63 0.15 24.85
C PHE A 186 -3.86 -0.35 23.61
N GLU A 187 -2.63 0.11 23.39
CA GLU A 187 -1.81 -0.16 22.19
C GLU A 187 -1.47 -1.64 22.02
N THR A 188 -1.64 -2.46 23.06
CA THR A 188 -1.39 -3.91 23.04
C THR A 188 -2.67 -4.76 23.10
N ASP A 189 -3.82 -4.14 23.34
CA ASP A 189 -5.10 -4.85 23.43
C ASP A 189 -5.55 -5.31 22.03
N ARG A 190 -5.70 -6.62 21.85
CA ARG A 190 -6.04 -7.22 20.55
C ARG A 190 -7.42 -6.81 20.05
N PHE A 191 -8.39 -6.63 20.95
CA PHE A 191 -9.75 -6.24 20.59
C PHE A 191 -9.78 -4.77 20.14
N ILE A 192 -9.11 -3.90 20.86
CA ILE A 192 -8.98 -2.48 20.50
C ILE A 192 -8.23 -2.33 19.17
N LEU A 193 -7.09 -3.03 18.99
CA LEU A 193 -6.36 -3.03 17.73
C LEU A 193 -7.23 -3.51 16.55
N ARG A 194 -8.07 -4.54 16.77
CA ARG A 194 -8.98 -5.01 15.74
C ARG A 194 -10.06 -3.96 15.44
N SER A 195 -10.69 -3.40 16.47
CA SER A 195 -11.74 -2.38 16.34
C SER A 195 -11.24 -1.13 15.58
N VAL A 196 -10.08 -0.59 15.96
CA VAL A 196 -9.43 0.54 15.27
C VAL A 196 -9.16 0.21 13.79
N THR A 197 -8.65 -1.00 13.52
CA THR A 197 -8.40 -1.43 12.14
C THR A 197 -9.69 -1.54 11.35
N ASP A 198 -10.74 -2.12 11.93
CA ASP A 198 -12.03 -2.31 11.25
C ASP A 198 -12.73 -0.98 10.98
N GLU A 199 -12.62 0.01 11.88
CA GLU A 199 -13.10 1.37 11.66
C GLU A 199 -12.39 2.03 10.47
N VAL A 200 -11.06 1.92 10.39
CA VAL A 200 -10.30 2.40 9.22
C VAL A 200 -10.73 1.70 7.93
N MET A 201 -10.93 0.39 7.97
CA MET A 201 -11.36 -0.38 6.79
C MET A 201 -12.79 -0.05 6.37
N HIS A 202 -13.68 0.24 7.32
CA HIS A 202 -15.05 0.69 7.06
C HIS A 202 -15.05 2.01 6.28
N GLU A 203 -14.28 2.99 6.73
CA GLU A 203 -14.12 4.27 6.04
C GLU A 203 -13.55 4.10 4.63
N LEU A 204 -12.53 3.22 4.49
CA LEU A 204 -11.97 2.90 3.17
C LEU A 204 -13.00 2.24 2.24
N ALA A 205 -13.83 1.34 2.75
CA ALA A 205 -14.89 0.71 1.97
C ALA A 205 -15.91 1.75 1.46
N GLY A 206 -16.33 2.67 2.33
CA GLY A 206 -17.23 3.76 1.98
C GLY A 206 -16.68 4.70 0.91
N LEU A 207 -15.40 5.07 1.01
CA LEU A 207 -14.73 5.95 0.06
C LEU A 207 -14.43 5.27 -1.29
N SER A 208 -13.91 4.05 -1.26
CA SER A 208 -13.48 3.33 -2.47
C SER A 208 -14.63 2.68 -3.23
N ARG A 209 -15.75 2.44 -2.55
CA ARG A 209 -16.92 1.67 -3.04
C ARG A 209 -16.55 0.28 -3.54
N GLN A 210 -15.44 -0.28 -3.04
CA GLN A 210 -15.04 -1.64 -3.34
C GLN A 210 -15.89 -2.63 -2.53
N GLU A 211 -16.18 -3.79 -3.11
CA GLU A 211 -16.73 -4.92 -2.37
C GLU A 211 -15.74 -5.35 -1.29
N TYR A 212 -16.21 -5.44 -0.03
CA TYR A 212 -15.38 -5.81 1.10
C TYR A 212 -15.43 -7.32 1.35
N GLU A 213 -14.24 -7.92 1.50
CA GLU A 213 -14.07 -9.34 1.83
C GLU A 213 -13.38 -9.49 3.20
N ASP A 214 -14.07 -10.08 4.18
CA ASP A 214 -13.52 -10.28 5.53
C ASP A 214 -12.54 -11.44 5.62
N VAL A 215 -11.62 -11.50 4.66
CA VAL A 215 -10.49 -12.44 4.62
C VAL A 215 -9.21 -11.67 4.24
N TYR A 216 -8.05 -12.21 4.57
CA TYR A 216 -6.80 -11.57 4.17
C TYR A 216 -6.49 -11.82 2.69
N ALA A 217 -6.10 -10.79 1.95
CA ALA A 217 -5.71 -10.88 0.55
C ALA A 217 -4.57 -11.88 0.29
N THR A 218 -3.67 -12.08 1.25
CA THR A 218 -2.60 -13.09 1.18
C THR A 218 -3.15 -14.50 1.10
N SER A 219 -4.15 -14.84 1.91
CA SER A 219 -4.78 -16.17 1.90
C SER A 219 -5.48 -16.47 0.58
N VAL A 220 -6.11 -15.46 -0.03
CA VAL A 220 -6.74 -15.60 -1.36
C VAL A 220 -5.67 -15.86 -2.43
N LYS A 221 -4.55 -15.13 -2.41
CA LYS A 221 -3.43 -15.33 -3.33
C LYS A 221 -2.79 -16.72 -3.18
N GLU A 222 -2.60 -17.18 -1.96
CA GLU A 222 -2.05 -18.49 -1.67
C GLU A 222 -2.95 -19.62 -2.21
N ARG A 223 -4.27 -19.51 -1.97
CA ARG A 223 -5.26 -20.46 -2.53
C ARG A 223 -5.23 -20.47 -4.06
N ALA A 224 -5.23 -19.29 -4.70
CA ALA A 224 -5.18 -19.18 -6.15
C ALA A 224 -3.88 -19.75 -6.74
N SER A 225 -2.73 -19.51 -6.09
CA SER A 225 -1.44 -20.05 -6.53
C SER A 225 -1.38 -21.58 -6.39
N SER A 226 -1.90 -22.11 -5.29
CA SER A 226 -1.98 -23.56 -5.04
C SER A 226 -2.89 -24.28 -6.05
N ALA A 227 -4.06 -23.71 -6.34
CA ALA A 227 -4.98 -24.23 -7.34
C ALA A 227 -4.33 -24.24 -8.74
N ARG A 228 -3.64 -23.14 -9.13
CA ARG A 228 -2.92 -23.09 -10.39
C ARG A 228 -1.81 -24.13 -10.49
N ALA A 229 -1.04 -24.32 -9.42
CA ALA A 229 0.01 -25.33 -9.37
C ALA A 229 -0.55 -26.76 -9.51
N GLN A 230 -1.71 -27.05 -8.91
CA GLN A 230 -2.40 -28.33 -9.06
C GLN A 230 -2.85 -28.59 -10.49
N VAL A 231 -3.43 -27.58 -11.15
CA VAL A 231 -3.84 -27.68 -12.57
C VAL A 231 -2.64 -27.99 -13.46
N VAL A 232 -1.54 -27.23 -13.31
CA VAL A 232 -0.30 -27.43 -14.10
C VAL A 232 0.25 -28.86 -13.90
N ARG A 233 0.29 -29.34 -12.65
CA ARG A 233 0.74 -30.72 -12.36
C ARG A 233 -0.17 -31.78 -12.98
N ALA A 234 -1.50 -31.57 -12.94
CA ALA A 234 -2.45 -32.50 -13.54
C ALA A 234 -2.32 -32.56 -15.07
N THR A 235 -2.13 -31.41 -15.71
CA THR A 235 -1.91 -31.32 -17.17
C THR A 235 -0.61 -32.03 -17.58
N ALA A 236 0.51 -31.73 -16.91
CA ALA A 236 1.79 -32.39 -17.15
C ALA A 236 1.75 -33.92 -16.95
N LYS A 237 0.96 -34.40 -15.96
CA LYS A 237 0.78 -35.83 -15.73
C LYS A 237 -0.04 -36.50 -16.84
N ARG A 238 -1.04 -35.80 -17.40
CA ARG A 238 -1.84 -36.31 -18.54
C ARG A 238 -0.99 -36.41 -19.81
N GLU A 239 -0.17 -35.40 -20.12
CA GLU A 239 0.73 -35.39 -21.27
C GLU A 239 1.74 -36.54 -21.21
N ARG A 240 2.38 -36.78 -20.05
CA ARG A 240 3.31 -37.93 -19.87
C ARG A 240 2.65 -39.28 -20.03
N ARG A 241 1.38 -39.42 -19.64
CA ARG A 241 0.66 -40.69 -19.85
C ARG A 241 0.23 -40.92 -21.31
N GLY A 242 -0.08 -39.83 -22.04
CA GLY A 242 -0.43 -39.92 -23.46
C GLY A 242 0.76 -40.26 -24.37
N THR A 243 1.99 -39.90 -23.99
CA THR A 243 3.23 -40.19 -24.73
C THR A 243 3.78 -41.59 -24.40
N ALA A 244 3.43 -42.20 -23.27
CA ALA A 244 3.87 -43.55 -22.89
C ALA A 244 2.97 -44.69 -23.45
N GLY A 245 1.89 -44.31 -24.14
CA GLY A 245 0.93 -45.27 -24.75
C GLY A 245 0.98 -45.34 -26.27
N ARG A 246 2.01 -44.73 -26.89
CA ARG A 246 2.33 -44.86 -28.30
C ARG A 246 3.67 -45.57 -28.47
#